data_2669f3ff8c4fe987eedc5bcc0f53ab57
#
_entry.id   2669f3ff8c4fe987eedc5bcc0f53ab57
#
_cell.length_a   1.000
_cell.length_b   1.000
_cell.length_c   1.000
_cell.angle_alpha   90.00
_cell.angle_beta   90.00
_cell.angle_gamma   90.00
#
_symmetry.space_group_name_H-M   'P 1'
#
loop_
_entity.id
_entity.type
_entity.pdbx_description
1 polymer ?
#
loop_
_entity_poly.entity_id
_entity_poly.type
_entity_poly.pdbx_seq_one_letter_code
_entity_poly.pdbx_strand_id
1 'polypeptide(L)'
;FVCGEETALIASLEGERGMPRLKPPFPAQKGYWKLPTNINNVETYANVAWIINNGGQAFADRGAEKSKGSKVFALAGKIKKGGLVEVPMGMTLREVIYNIGGGIKNDKEFKAVQMGGPSGGCIPSQLIDTPVTYEDINKTGAIVGSGGMIVMDEDTCMVDMARFFLDFTKKESCGKCNYC
;
A
#
# COMPACT_ATOMS: atom_id res chain seq x y z
N PHE A 1 2.84 6.48 -12.82
CA PHE A 1 3.07 6.36 -11.37
C PHE A 1 2.98 7.72 -10.66
N VAL A 2 3.60 8.75 -11.19
CA VAL A 2 3.59 10.12 -10.63
C VAL A 2 2.17 10.68 -10.47
N CYS A 3 1.22 10.32 -11.33
CA CYS A 3 -0.19 10.69 -11.21
C CYS A 3 -0.93 10.00 -10.06
N GLY A 4 -0.27 9.14 -9.28
CA GLY A 4 -0.75 8.70 -7.97
C GLY A 4 -0.67 9.79 -6.89
N GLU A 5 0.15 10.82 -7.12
CA GLU A 5 0.12 12.04 -6.30
C GLU A 5 -1.06 12.92 -6.71
N GLU A 6 -1.85 13.36 -5.75
CA GLU A 6 -3.16 14.00 -5.98
C GLU A 6 -3.10 15.23 -6.89
N THR A 7 -2.08 16.07 -6.75
CA THR A 7 -1.96 17.29 -7.57
C THR A 7 -1.51 17.00 -9.00
N ALA A 8 -0.72 15.95 -9.19
CA ALA A 8 -0.33 15.47 -10.52
C ALA A 8 -1.53 14.81 -11.23
N LEU A 9 -2.38 14.07 -10.50
CA LEU A 9 -3.62 13.52 -11.04
C LEU A 9 -4.56 14.65 -11.51
N ILE A 10 -4.73 15.68 -10.71
CA ILE A 10 -5.57 16.84 -11.06
C ILE A 10 -5.02 17.51 -12.33
N ALA A 11 -3.71 17.78 -12.41
CA ALA A 11 -3.10 18.35 -13.61
C ALA A 11 -3.35 17.48 -14.86
N SER A 12 -3.21 16.17 -14.72
CA SER A 12 -3.49 15.23 -15.83
C SER A 12 -4.96 15.27 -16.27
N LEU A 13 -5.90 15.36 -15.34
CA LEU A 13 -7.34 15.51 -15.66
C LEU A 13 -7.66 16.84 -16.33
N GLU A 14 -6.89 17.88 -16.06
CA GLU A 14 -7.00 19.20 -16.70
C GLU A 14 -6.38 19.26 -18.12
N GLY A 15 -5.78 18.14 -18.59
CA GLY A 15 -5.10 18.06 -19.87
C GLY A 15 -3.64 18.53 -19.85
N GLU A 16 -3.12 18.83 -18.66
CA GLU A 16 -1.74 19.24 -18.45
C GLU A 16 -0.85 18.04 -18.17
N ARG A 17 0.48 18.21 -18.28
CA ARG A 17 1.41 17.17 -17.86
C ARG A 17 1.23 16.88 -16.38
N GLY A 18 1.11 15.60 -16.01
CA GLY A 18 0.95 15.13 -14.64
C GLY A 18 2.17 15.41 -13.77
N MET A 19 2.30 16.66 -13.32
CA MET A 19 3.40 17.12 -12.48
C MET A 19 2.87 17.55 -11.11
N PRO A 20 3.49 17.10 -10.00
CA PRO A 20 3.11 17.54 -8.66
C PRO A 20 3.31 19.05 -8.47
N ARG A 21 2.49 19.67 -7.65
CA ARG A 21 2.66 21.04 -7.20
C ARG A 21 2.83 21.14 -5.70
N LEU A 22 3.39 22.26 -5.25
CA LEU A 22 3.55 22.53 -3.82
C LEU A 22 2.19 22.73 -3.15
N LYS A 23 2.07 22.27 -1.93
CA LYS A 23 0.95 22.53 -1.01
C LYS A 23 1.45 23.40 0.15
N PRO A 24 0.71 24.39 0.64
CA PRO A 24 -0.59 24.89 0.20
C PRO A 24 -0.57 25.61 -1.17
N PRO A 25 -1.70 25.74 -1.91
CA PRO A 25 -3.04 25.33 -1.51
C PRO A 25 -3.27 23.83 -1.66
N PHE A 26 -4.02 23.25 -0.73
CA PHE A 26 -4.46 21.85 -0.80
C PHE A 26 -5.61 21.70 -1.80
N PRO A 27 -5.84 20.50 -2.37
CA PRO A 27 -6.96 20.26 -3.29
C PRO A 27 -8.33 20.65 -2.72
N ALA A 28 -8.56 20.47 -1.43
CA ALA A 28 -9.77 20.89 -0.75
C ALA A 28 -10.02 22.42 -0.83
N GLN A 29 -8.96 23.20 -1.02
CA GLN A 29 -9.04 24.67 -1.19
C GLN A 29 -9.01 25.05 -2.66
N LYS A 30 -8.17 24.42 -3.46
CA LYS A 30 -7.93 24.75 -4.86
C LYS A 30 -7.42 23.50 -5.62
N GLY A 31 -8.37 22.67 -6.06
CA GLY A 31 -8.12 21.42 -6.79
C GLY A 31 -8.41 21.54 -8.27
N TYR A 32 -9.29 20.67 -8.80
CA TYR A 32 -9.67 20.56 -10.19
C TYR A 32 -10.33 21.88 -10.68
N TRP A 33 -9.81 22.42 -11.77
CA TRP A 33 -10.14 23.75 -12.29
C TRP A 33 -10.10 24.86 -11.23
N LYS A 34 -9.17 24.74 -10.29
CA LYS A 34 -8.99 25.70 -9.17
C LYS A 34 -10.17 25.79 -8.21
N LEU A 35 -11.10 24.83 -8.27
CA LEU A 35 -12.23 24.72 -7.37
C LEU A 35 -11.92 23.78 -6.20
N PRO A 36 -12.62 23.89 -5.06
CA PRO A 36 -12.51 22.93 -3.97
C PRO A 36 -12.82 21.51 -4.46
N THR A 37 -11.88 20.60 -4.23
CA THR A 37 -11.96 19.23 -4.76
C THR A 37 -11.73 18.21 -3.66
N ASN A 38 -12.68 17.28 -3.53
CA ASN A 38 -12.51 16.10 -2.69
C ASN A 38 -11.77 15.01 -3.48
N ILE A 39 -10.65 14.56 -2.95
CA ILE A 39 -9.87 13.46 -3.52
C ILE A 39 -9.52 12.47 -2.42
N ASN A 40 -9.79 11.20 -2.67
CA ASN A 40 -9.53 10.10 -1.74
C ASN A 40 -9.01 8.88 -2.48
N ASN A 41 -8.41 7.97 -1.74
CA ASN A 41 -8.01 6.67 -2.25
C ASN A 41 -9.23 5.90 -2.79
N VAL A 42 -9.03 5.14 -3.87
CA VAL A 42 -10.10 4.35 -4.53
C VAL A 42 -10.73 3.36 -3.54
N GLU A 43 -9.94 2.71 -2.69
CA GLU A 43 -10.46 1.78 -1.68
C GLU A 43 -11.36 2.49 -0.66
N THR A 44 -11.03 3.73 -0.29
CA THR A 44 -11.90 4.56 0.56
C THR A 44 -13.27 4.76 -0.08
N TYR A 45 -13.31 5.16 -1.35
CA TYR A 45 -14.58 5.33 -2.08
C TYR A 45 -15.33 4.00 -2.26
N ALA A 46 -14.63 2.89 -2.49
CA ALA A 46 -15.25 1.58 -2.63
C ALA A 46 -15.97 1.14 -1.34
N ASN A 47 -15.47 1.52 -0.18
CA ASN A 47 -16.07 1.21 1.11
C ASN A 47 -17.26 2.12 1.49
N VAL A 48 -17.37 3.33 0.92
CA VAL A 48 -18.37 4.33 1.33
C VAL A 48 -19.79 3.79 1.19
N ALA A 49 -20.13 3.20 0.05
CA ALA A 49 -21.48 2.67 -0.19
C ALA A 49 -21.85 1.56 0.81
N TRP A 50 -20.89 0.66 1.10
CA TRP A 50 -21.09 -0.39 2.08
C TRP A 50 -21.31 0.18 3.49
N ILE A 51 -20.50 1.16 3.89
CA ILE A 51 -20.59 1.83 5.21
C ILE A 51 -21.93 2.56 5.37
N ILE A 52 -22.39 3.27 4.33
CA ILE A 52 -23.69 3.97 4.37
C ILE A 52 -24.84 2.98 4.55
N ASN A 53 -24.80 1.85 3.84
CA ASN A 53 -25.88 0.86 3.88
C ASN A 53 -25.91 0.03 5.17
N ASN A 54 -24.74 -0.23 5.80
CA ASN A 54 -24.63 -1.15 6.93
C ASN A 54 -24.25 -0.44 8.25
N GLY A 55 -23.87 0.83 8.18
CA GLY A 55 -23.45 1.63 9.34
C GLY A 55 -21.95 1.54 9.62
N GLY A 56 -21.43 2.62 10.19
CA GLY A 56 -19.99 2.75 10.50
C GLY A 56 -19.53 1.75 11.57
N GLN A 57 -20.39 1.40 12.53
CA GLN A 57 -20.05 0.41 13.56
C GLN A 57 -19.82 -0.98 12.96
N ALA A 58 -20.67 -1.41 12.05
CA ALA A 58 -20.53 -2.71 11.36
C ALA A 58 -19.24 -2.82 10.55
N PHE A 59 -18.72 -1.70 10.02
CA PHE A 59 -17.40 -1.65 9.40
C PHE A 59 -16.29 -1.70 10.46
N ALA A 60 -16.42 -0.92 11.53
CA ALA A 60 -15.42 -0.85 12.59
C ALA A 60 -15.18 -2.18 13.29
N ASP A 61 -16.25 -2.97 13.48
CA ASP A 61 -16.21 -4.27 14.16
C ASP A 61 -15.42 -5.34 13.39
N ARG A 62 -15.11 -5.10 12.12
CA ARG A 62 -14.30 -6.02 11.29
C ARG A 62 -12.79 -5.84 11.45
N GLY A 63 -12.34 -4.83 12.15
CA GLY A 63 -10.94 -4.49 12.27
C GLY A 63 -10.38 -4.62 13.68
N ALA A 64 -9.17 -4.12 13.86
CA ALA A 64 -8.51 -3.98 15.16
C ALA A 64 -8.95 -2.68 15.86
N GLU A 65 -8.49 -2.50 17.11
CA GLU A 65 -8.91 -1.38 17.97
C GLU A 65 -8.72 0.00 17.32
N LYS A 66 -7.59 0.26 16.68
CA LYS A 66 -7.28 1.53 16.00
C LYS A 66 -7.35 1.43 14.49
N SER A 67 -6.99 0.30 13.92
CA SER A 67 -7.08 0.01 12.48
C SER A 67 -8.40 -0.70 12.18
N LYS A 68 -9.43 0.09 11.90
CA LYS A 68 -10.81 -0.39 11.69
C LYS A 68 -11.02 -0.93 10.27
N GLY A 69 -12.01 -1.83 10.15
CA GLY A 69 -12.46 -2.35 8.86
C GLY A 69 -11.59 -3.45 8.28
N SER A 70 -11.73 -3.63 6.98
CA SER A 70 -10.96 -4.55 6.17
C SER A 70 -10.06 -3.79 5.19
N LYS A 71 -9.10 -4.49 4.61
CA LYS A 71 -8.22 -3.95 3.59
C LYS A 71 -7.92 -4.99 2.53
N VAL A 72 -7.86 -4.53 1.28
CA VAL A 72 -7.43 -5.35 0.14
C VAL A 72 -5.91 -5.35 0.05
N PHE A 73 -5.34 -6.55 -0.04
CA PHE A 73 -3.92 -6.76 -0.28
C PHE A 73 -3.69 -7.44 -1.63
N ALA A 74 -2.66 -6.98 -2.35
CA ALA A 74 -2.16 -7.60 -3.56
C ALA A 74 -0.96 -8.49 -3.19
N LEU A 75 -1.19 -9.80 -3.16
CA LEU A 75 -0.16 -10.79 -2.86
C LEU A 75 0.62 -11.12 -4.13
N ALA A 76 1.94 -10.91 -4.10
CA ALA A 76 2.83 -11.13 -5.23
C ALA A 76 4.18 -11.73 -4.79
N GLY A 77 5.04 -12.05 -5.75
CA GLY A 77 6.37 -12.57 -5.50
C GLY A 77 6.41 -14.09 -5.35
N LYS A 78 7.08 -14.57 -4.32
CA LYS A 78 7.37 -16.00 -4.07
C LYS A 78 6.26 -16.72 -3.26
N ILE A 79 5.01 -16.34 -3.44
CA ILE A 79 3.84 -16.90 -2.78
C ILE A 79 3.12 -17.89 -3.71
N LYS A 80 2.54 -18.98 -3.18
CA LYS A 80 1.86 -20.02 -3.99
C LYS A 80 0.61 -19.48 -4.66
N LYS A 81 -0.24 -18.76 -3.92
CA LYS A 81 -1.48 -18.16 -4.41
C LYS A 81 -1.37 -16.64 -4.37
N GLY A 82 -0.95 -16.05 -5.47
CA GLY A 82 -0.94 -14.60 -5.67
C GLY A 82 -2.30 -14.08 -6.14
N GLY A 83 -2.52 -12.78 -5.99
CA GLY A 83 -3.74 -12.10 -6.40
C GLY A 83 -4.24 -11.12 -5.34
N LEU A 84 -5.47 -10.68 -5.49
CA LEU A 84 -6.10 -9.77 -4.52
C LEU A 84 -6.81 -10.58 -3.42
N VAL A 85 -6.65 -10.14 -2.19
CA VAL A 85 -7.33 -10.69 -1.02
C VAL A 85 -7.79 -9.57 -0.11
N GLU A 86 -9.04 -9.61 0.32
CA GLU A 86 -9.55 -8.73 1.36
C GLU A 86 -9.50 -9.45 2.71
N VAL A 87 -8.89 -8.80 3.70
CA VAL A 87 -8.76 -9.34 5.05
C VAL A 87 -9.16 -8.30 6.10
N PRO A 88 -9.70 -8.72 7.26
CA PRO A 88 -9.89 -7.80 8.37
C PRO A 88 -8.54 -7.28 8.87
N MET A 89 -8.48 -5.99 9.22
CA MET A 89 -7.30 -5.42 9.84
C MET A 89 -7.02 -6.11 11.19
N GLY A 90 -5.73 -6.40 11.46
CA GLY A 90 -5.32 -7.13 12.67
C GLY A 90 -5.00 -8.61 12.45
N MET A 91 -5.33 -9.18 11.30
CA MET A 91 -4.82 -10.50 10.92
C MET A 91 -3.30 -10.45 10.83
N THR A 92 -2.58 -11.51 11.22
CA THR A 92 -1.12 -11.54 11.17
C THR A 92 -0.59 -11.72 9.74
N LEU A 93 0.62 -11.25 9.48
CA LEU A 93 1.31 -11.51 8.20
C LEU A 93 1.41 -13.02 7.93
N ARG A 94 1.67 -13.83 8.97
CA ARG A 94 1.70 -15.28 8.86
C ARG A 94 0.39 -15.84 8.33
N GLU A 95 -0.73 -15.45 8.89
CA GLU A 95 -2.06 -15.91 8.46
C GLU A 95 -2.34 -15.51 7.01
N VAL A 96 -2.02 -14.28 6.63
CA VAL A 96 -2.20 -13.80 5.25
C VAL A 96 -1.32 -14.61 4.27
N ILE A 97 -0.05 -14.81 4.59
CA ILE A 97 0.91 -15.47 3.69
C ILE A 97 0.66 -16.98 3.60
N TYR A 98 0.45 -17.65 4.74
CA TYR A 98 0.34 -19.11 4.77
C TYR A 98 -1.08 -19.63 4.63
N ASN A 99 -2.03 -19.10 5.40
CA ASN A 99 -3.39 -19.62 5.38
C ASN A 99 -4.14 -19.21 4.10
N ILE A 100 -3.99 -17.94 3.68
CA ILE A 100 -4.65 -17.42 2.48
C ILE A 100 -3.77 -17.64 1.25
N GLY A 101 -2.52 -17.18 1.30
CA GLY A 101 -1.57 -17.25 0.20
C GLY A 101 -1.02 -18.65 -0.07
N GLY A 102 -1.30 -19.62 0.81
CA GLY A 102 -0.89 -21.02 0.67
C GLY A 102 0.59 -21.27 0.91
N GLY A 103 1.31 -20.29 1.47
CA GLY A 103 2.74 -20.38 1.77
C GLY A 103 3.66 -20.06 0.59
N ILE A 104 4.93 -20.36 0.74
CA ILE A 104 5.98 -19.99 -0.19
C ILE A 104 6.05 -20.98 -1.35
N LYS A 105 6.32 -20.50 -2.57
CA LYS A 105 6.51 -21.34 -3.76
C LYS A 105 7.63 -22.36 -3.53
N ASN A 106 7.44 -23.57 -4.05
CA ASN A 106 8.39 -24.68 -3.97
C ASN A 106 8.75 -25.10 -2.54
N ASP A 107 7.86 -24.81 -1.59
CA ASP A 107 8.02 -25.10 -0.16
C ASP A 107 9.31 -24.54 0.47
N LYS A 108 9.83 -23.45 -0.10
CA LYS A 108 10.99 -22.75 0.42
C LYS A 108 10.67 -21.98 1.69
N GLU A 109 11.72 -21.55 2.39
CA GLU A 109 11.57 -20.75 3.60
C GLU A 109 11.19 -19.29 3.28
N PHE A 110 10.34 -18.73 4.12
CA PHE A 110 10.00 -17.31 4.08
C PHE A 110 11.18 -16.47 4.57
N LYS A 111 11.64 -15.53 3.77
CA LYS A 111 12.70 -14.59 4.15
C LYS A 111 12.14 -13.24 4.63
N ALA A 112 11.31 -12.62 3.82
CA ALA A 112 10.75 -11.31 4.12
C ALA A 112 9.51 -11.01 3.26
N VAL A 113 8.76 -9.98 3.63
CA VAL A 113 7.71 -9.37 2.80
C VAL A 113 7.94 -7.87 2.67
N GLN A 114 7.93 -7.37 1.45
CA GLN A 114 7.93 -5.94 1.16
C GLN A 114 6.51 -5.40 1.23
N MET A 115 6.31 -4.32 1.97
CA MET A 115 5.03 -3.63 2.11
C MET A 115 5.19 -2.12 1.90
N GLY A 116 4.11 -1.47 1.47
CA GLY A 116 4.07 -0.01 1.29
C GLY A 116 4.60 0.50 -0.04
N GLY A 117 4.73 -0.39 -1.03
CA GLY A 117 5.23 -0.03 -2.36
C GLY A 117 6.74 0.19 -2.41
N PRO A 118 7.28 0.78 -3.49
CA PRO A 118 8.74 0.89 -3.72
C PRO A 118 9.50 1.65 -2.64
N SER A 119 8.85 2.59 -1.97
CA SER A 119 9.44 3.38 -0.87
C SER A 119 9.06 2.87 0.52
N GLY A 120 8.40 1.72 0.60
CA GLY A 120 8.05 1.06 1.85
C GLY A 120 9.24 0.33 2.49
N GLY A 121 8.94 -0.67 3.31
CA GLY A 121 9.95 -1.46 4.04
C GLY A 121 9.79 -2.96 3.85
N CYS A 122 10.87 -3.69 4.13
CA CYS A 122 10.87 -5.15 4.17
C CYS A 122 10.75 -5.63 5.61
N ILE A 123 9.75 -6.47 5.88
CA ILE A 123 9.51 -7.08 7.19
C ILE A 123 10.15 -8.48 7.16
N PRO A 124 11.17 -8.75 7.98
CA PRO A 124 11.89 -10.02 7.97
C PRO A 124 11.10 -11.13 8.66
N SER A 125 11.56 -12.37 8.48
CA SER A 125 10.90 -13.57 9.01
C SER A 125 10.69 -13.57 10.52
N GLN A 126 11.56 -12.93 11.29
CA GLN A 126 11.45 -12.79 12.74
C GLN A 126 10.19 -12.00 13.18
N LEU A 127 9.65 -11.18 12.28
CA LEU A 127 8.49 -10.33 12.53
C LEU A 127 7.23 -10.80 11.78
N ILE A 128 7.21 -12.06 11.31
CA ILE A 128 6.09 -12.58 10.51
C ILE A 128 4.75 -12.64 11.29
N ASP A 129 4.80 -12.64 12.60
CA ASP A 129 3.61 -12.65 13.44
C ASP A 129 3.07 -11.23 13.76
N THR A 130 3.64 -10.20 13.12
CA THR A 130 3.14 -8.82 13.23
C THR A 130 1.71 -8.74 12.70
N PRO A 131 0.76 -8.19 13.49
CA PRO A 131 -0.58 -7.90 13.01
C PRO A 131 -0.57 -6.85 11.88
N VAL A 132 -1.38 -7.06 10.87
CA VAL A 132 -1.52 -6.10 9.76
C VAL A 132 -2.44 -4.97 10.22
N THR A 133 -1.87 -4.08 11.02
CA THR A 133 -2.45 -2.80 11.43
C THR A 133 -1.53 -1.67 10.98
N TYR A 134 -2.05 -0.45 10.87
CA TYR A 134 -1.21 0.69 10.53
C TYR A 134 -0.13 0.92 11.59
N GLU A 135 -0.49 0.75 12.86
CA GLU A 135 0.39 0.98 14.01
C GLU A 135 1.51 -0.05 14.08
N ASP A 136 1.18 -1.34 13.95
CA ASP A 136 2.16 -2.40 14.15
C ASP A 136 3.10 -2.54 12.95
N ILE A 137 2.58 -2.40 11.74
CA ILE A 137 3.43 -2.36 10.53
C ILE A 137 4.39 -1.17 10.58
N ASN A 138 3.94 0.02 11.00
CA ASN A 138 4.83 1.18 11.12
C ASN A 138 5.97 0.96 12.13
N LYS A 139 5.75 0.20 13.20
CA LYS A 139 6.81 -0.16 14.17
C LYS A 139 7.93 -1.00 13.55
N THR A 140 7.65 -1.73 12.48
CA THR A 140 8.65 -2.54 11.76
C THR A 140 9.54 -1.72 10.82
N GLY A 141 9.24 -0.44 10.63
CA GLY A 141 9.87 0.41 9.61
C GLY A 141 9.26 0.30 8.21
N ALA A 142 8.23 -0.52 8.05
CA ALA A 142 7.42 -0.59 6.83
C ALA A 142 6.15 0.25 6.96
N ILE A 143 5.38 0.37 5.89
CA ILE A 143 4.05 0.99 5.89
C ILE A 143 3.05 0.06 5.21
N VAL A 144 1.77 0.15 5.59
CA VAL A 144 0.71 -0.62 4.93
C VAL A 144 0.53 -0.17 3.48
N GLY A 145 0.63 1.12 3.22
CA GLY A 145 0.48 1.70 1.89
C GLY A 145 -0.86 1.35 1.25
N SER A 146 -0.84 1.10 -0.06
CA SER A 146 -2.02 0.68 -0.83
C SER A 146 -2.31 -0.84 -0.74
N GLY A 147 -1.57 -1.59 0.07
CA GLY A 147 -1.80 -3.02 0.27
C GLY A 147 -0.96 -3.94 -0.60
N GLY A 148 0.11 -3.45 -1.22
CA GLY A 148 1.06 -4.33 -1.90
C GLY A 148 1.86 -5.18 -0.91
N MET A 149 1.89 -6.50 -1.12
CA MET A 149 2.69 -7.47 -0.37
C MET A 149 3.54 -8.29 -1.35
N ILE A 150 4.84 -8.02 -1.42
CA ILE A 150 5.78 -8.80 -2.24
C ILE A 150 6.54 -9.76 -1.35
N VAL A 151 6.16 -11.02 -1.43
CA VAL A 151 6.73 -12.09 -0.61
C VAL A 151 8.04 -12.59 -1.21
N MET A 152 9.05 -12.78 -0.37
CA MET A 152 10.41 -13.20 -0.71
C MET A 152 10.78 -14.49 0.02
N ASP A 153 11.44 -15.38 -0.69
CA ASP A 153 11.97 -16.64 -0.18
C ASP A 153 13.45 -16.54 0.20
N GLU A 154 14.00 -17.64 0.71
CA GLU A 154 15.40 -17.78 1.12
C GLU A 154 16.41 -17.44 0.01
N ASP A 155 16.08 -17.71 -1.26
CA ASP A 155 16.96 -17.44 -2.41
C ASP A 155 16.92 -15.98 -2.87
N THR A 156 15.99 -15.18 -2.38
CA THR A 156 15.86 -13.79 -2.79
C THR A 156 17.04 -12.95 -2.27
N CYS A 157 17.79 -12.33 -3.16
CA CYS A 157 18.83 -11.38 -2.80
C CYS A 157 18.22 -10.04 -2.40
N MET A 158 18.40 -9.63 -1.16
CA MET A 158 17.83 -8.38 -0.63
C MET A 158 18.50 -7.14 -1.23
N VAL A 159 19.76 -7.23 -1.64
CA VAL A 159 20.47 -6.15 -2.32
C VAL A 159 19.90 -5.90 -3.71
N ASP A 160 19.60 -6.97 -4.46
CA ASP A 160 18.96 -6.86 -5.77
C ASP A 160 17.53 -6.31 -5.65
N MET A 161 16.80 -6.69 -4.60
CA MET A 161 15.47 -6.13 -4.33
C MET A 161 15.54 -4.62 -4.03
N ALA A 162 16.47 -4.20 -3.19
CA ALA A 162 16.68 -2.79 -2.91
C ALA A 162 17.06 -2.00 -4.19
N ARG A 163 17.96 -2.56 -5.01
CA ARG A 163 18.32 -2.00 -6.31
C ARG A 163 17.11 -1.87 -7.24
N PHE A 164 16.29 -2.92 -7.33
CA PHE A 164 15.09 -2.92 -8.16
C PHE A 164 14.14 -1.78 -7.78
N PHE A 165 13.85 -1.60 -6.49
CA PHE A 165 12.98 -0.52 -6.03
C PHE A 165 13.59 0.88 -6.24
N LEU A 166 14.89 1.02 -6.04
CA LEU A 166 15.59 2.29 -6.30
C LEU A 166 15.60 2.64 -7.79
N ASP A 167 15.86 1.68 -8.66
CA ASP A 167 15.81 1.86 -10.11
C ASP A 167 14.39 2.24 -10.58
N PHE A 168 13.36 1.62 -10.01
CA PHE A 168 11.97 1.99 -10.26
C PHE A 168 11.71 3.44 -9.83
N THR A 169 12.04 3.79 -8.60
CA THR A 169 11.83 5.14 -8.07
C THR A 169 12.56 6.19 -8.89
N LYS A 170 13.81 5.90 -9.34
CA LYS A 170 14.58 6.76 -10.22
C LYS A 170 13.89 6.99 -11.57
N LYS A 171 13.36 5.93 -12.19
CA LYS A 171 12.67 6.00 -13.50
C LYS A 171 11.36 6.76 -13.43
N GLU A 172 10.64 6.62 -12.33
CA GLU A 172 9.32 7.22 -12.10
C GLU A 172 9.38 8.60 -11.44
N SER A 173 10.58 9.10 -11.14
CA SER A 173 10.76 10.43 -10.55
C SER A 173 10.25 11.52 -11.47
N CYS A 174 9.50 12.50 -10.93
CA CYS A 174 9.09 13.68 -11.68
C CYS A 174 10.23 14.67 -11.95
N GLY A 175 11.40 14.51 -11.32
CA GLY A 175 12.58 15.32 -11.53
C GLY A 175 12.53 16.75 -10.98
N LYS A 176 11.56 17.07 -10.14
CA LYS A 176 11.40 18.43 -9.57
C LYS A 176 12.35 18.74 -8.42
N CYS A 177 12.66 17.75 -7.59
CA CYS A 177 13.50 17.95 -6.41
C CYS A 177 14.98 17.83 -6.78
N ASN A 178 15.83 18.71 -6.22
CA ASN A 178 17.27 18.70 -6.50
C ASN A 178 17.96 17.38 -6.10
N TYR A 179 17.44 16.68 -5.10
CA TYR A 179 17.98 15.41 -4.60
C TYR A 179 17.38 14.16 -5.28
N CYS A 180 16.49 14.35 -6.22
CA CYS A 180 15.92 13.28 -7.03
C CYS A 180 16.83 12.91 -8.20
#